data_5d57bb9031ec99e047710de9cc110577
#
_entry.id   5d57bb9031ec99e047710de9cc110577
#
_cell.length_a   1.000
_cell.length_b   1.000
_cell.length_c   1.000
_cell.angle_alpha   90.00
_cell.angle_beta   90.00
_cell.angle_gamma   90.00
#
_symmetry.space_group_name_H-M   'P 1'
#
loop_
_entity.id
_entity.type
_entity.pdbx_description
1 polymer ?
#
loop_
_entity_poly.entity_id
_entity_poly.type
_entity_poly.pdbx_seq_one_letter_code
_entity_poly.pdbx_strand_id
1 'polypeptide(L)'
;MALHWLLLVELGLYAGCFICGIIAAASVTITQGEFAGKCILYGTARMNGTNLTIESPSSQSLCYFVSAISVCVAVYCFSLTLYWVYTSCVDQEAQRGRLWMNVTLVICGVFLFFLLVTGCVLRIGRNRLCESIVSLQGINRCEEAQDKPWSAPYVGTRFFSNLHGAETSVWVNFFFWLLIVTTVVIQRRRGSEFTARGEDPSASPSETEPFFPSRTRPQ
;
A
#
# COMPACT_ATOMS: atom_id res chain seq x y z
N MET A 1 -25.23 0.56 12.27
CA MET A 1 -24.06 1.15 12.98
C MET A 1 -22.75 0.40 12.69
N ALA A 2 -22.67 -0.93 12.81
CA ALA A 2 -21.41 -1.67 12.58
C ALA A 2 -20.85 -1.58 11.14
N LEU A 3 -21.69 -1.45 10.11
CA LEU A 3 -21.27 -1.34 8.72
C LEU A 3 -20.62 0.02 8.43
N HIS A 4 -21.15 1.11 8.97
CA HIS A 4 -20.55 2.44 8.85
C HIS A 4 -19.16 2.54 9.47
N TRP A 5 -18.95 1.89 10.60
CA TRP A 5 -17.64 1.84 11.25
C TRP A 5 -16.57 1.14 10.39
N LEU A 6 -16.94 0.02 9.78
CA LEU A 6 -16.02 -0.71 8.89
C LEU A 6 -15.64 0.12 7.65
N LEU A 7 -16.57 0.87 7.07
CA LEU A 7 -16.31 1.77 5.95
C LEU A 7 -15.37 2.92 6.35
N LEU A 8 -15.57 3.52 7.52
CA LEU A 8 -14.69 4.57 8.04
C LEU A 8 -13.28 4.07 8.30
N VAL A 9 -13.14 2.88 8.91
CA VAL A 9 -11.83 2.25 9.14
C VAL A 9 -11.13 1.98 7.80
N GLU A 10 -11.84 1.45 6.82
CA GLU A 10 -11.29 1.17 5.50
C GLU A 10 -10.83 2.44 4.77
N LEU A 11 -11.63 3.50 4.83
CA LEU A 11 -11.28 4.82 4.29
C LEU A 11 -10.01 5.37 4.96
N GLY A 12 -9.92 5.27 6.29
CA GLY A 12 -8.74 5.66 7.05
C GLY A 12 -7.49 4.87 6.67
N LEU A 13 -7.63 3.56 6.43
CA LEU A 13 -6.53 2.71 5.97
C LEU A 13 -6.05 3.10 4.56
N TYR A 14 -6.97 3.37 3.60
CA TYR A 14 -6.56 3.85 2.27
C TYR A 14 -5.86 5.20 2.33
N ALA A 15 -6.33 6.14 3.17
CA ALA A 15 -5.65 7.41 3.39
C ALA A 15 -4.25 7.21 3.99
N GLY A 16 -4.09 6.31 4.94
CA GLY A 16 -2.80 5.92 5.51
C GLY A 16 -1.86 5.31 4.46
N CYS A 17 -2.36 4.40 3.63
CA CYS A 17 -1.59 3.82 2.51
C CYS A 17 -1.12 4.87 1.50
N PHE A 18 -1.97 5.85 1.18
CA PHE A 18 -1.64 6.98 0.32
C PHE A 18 -0.46 7.78 0.89
N ILE A 19 -0.55 8.19 2.16
CA ILE A 19 0.51 8.95 2.84
C ILE A 19 1.83 8.15 2.86
N CYS A 20 1.78 6.88 3.25
CA CYS A 20 2.96 6.02 3.28
C CYS A 20 3.59 5.85 1.89
N GLY A 21 2.78 5.71 0.84
CA GLY A 21 3.25 5.61 -0.54
C GLY A 21 3.98 6.89 -0.99
N ILE A 22 3.44 8.06 -0.67
CA ILE A 22 4.08 9.36 -0.96
C ILE A 22 5.41 9.51 -0.22
N ILE A 23 5.44 9.19 1.08
CA ILE A 23 6.68 9.28 1.88
C ILE A 23 7.76 8.36 1.30
N ALA A 24 7.42 7.11 0.99
CA ALA A 24 8.38 6.15 0.44
C ALA A 24 8.93 6.62 -0.92
N ALA A 25 8.05 7.03 -1.85
CA ALA A 25 8.45 7.52 -3.17
C ALA A 25 9.31 8.80 -3.08
N ALA A 26 8.88 9.78 -2.28
CA ALA A 26 9.60 11.03 -2.10
C ALA A 26 11.00 10.80 -1.49
N SER A 27 11.08 10.00 -0.43
CA SER A 27 12.36 9.71 0.25
C SER A 27 13.38 9.06 -0.68
N VAL A 28 12.96 8.09 -1.50
CA VAL A 28 13.87 7.43 -2.47
C VAL A 28 14.27 8.40 -3.58
N THR A 29 13.33 9.20 -4.11
CA THR A 29 13.61 10.15 -5.18
C THR A 29 14.52 11.29 -4.72
N ILE A 30 14.31 11.83 -3.51
CA ILE A 30 15.19 12.83 -2.91
C ILE A 30 16.61 12.28 -2.76
N THR A 31 16.74 11.05 -2.22
CA THR A 31 18.04 10.41 -2.06
C THR A 31 18.75 10.22 -3.42
N GLN A 32 18.02 9.83 -4.48
CA GLN A 32 18.61 9.77 -5.82
C GLN A 32 19.08 11.16 -6.30
N GLY A 33 18.30 12.22 -6.05
CA GLY A 33 18.67 13.58 -6.39
C GLY A 33 19.96 14.03 -5.67
N GLU A 34 20.08 13.74 -4.37
CA GLU A 34 21.28 14.05 -3.57
C GLU A 34 22.53 13.31 -4.08
N PHE A 35 22.36 12.16 -4.74
CA PHE A 35 23.45 11.37 -5.34
C PHE A 35 23.53 11.49 -6.86
N ALA A 36 23.21 12.67 -7.40
CA ALA A 36 23.31 12.99 -8.83
C ALA A 36 22.58 11.97 -9.74
N GLY A 37 21.40 11.53 -9.33
CA GLY A 37 20.59 10.57 -10.07
C GLY A 37 21.03 9.12 -9.94
N LYS A 38 22.06 8.84 -9.17
CA LYS A 38 22.53 7.44 -8.98
C LYS A 38 21.74 6.76 -7.87
N CYS A 39 21.46 5.47 -8.06
CA CYS A 39 20.85 4.64 -7.03
C CYS A 39 21.93 4.12 -6.08
N ILE A 40 21.84 4.45 -4.79
CA ILE A 40 22.82 4.04 -3.78
C ILE A 40 22.43 2.74 -3.05
N LEU A 41 21.20 2.21 -3.27
CA LEU A 41 20.81 0.90 -2.75
C LEU A 41 21.78 -0.17 -3.28
N TYR A 42 22.30 -1.02 -2.39
CA TYR A 42 23.35 -2.00 -2.73
C TYR A 42 24.68 -1.38 -3.20
N GLY A 43 24.84 -0.06 -3.13
CA GLY A 43 26.08 0.61 -3.49
C GLY A 43 27.19 0.35 -2.49
N THR A 44 28.43 0.59 -2.92
CA THR A 44 29.61 0.57 -2.06
C THR A 44 30.17 1.98 -1.90
N ALA A 45 30.53 2.34 -0.68
CA ALA A 45 31.15 3.62 -0.37
C ALA A 45 32.67 3.43 -0.21
N ARG A 46 33.44 4.47 -0.53
CA ARG A 46 34.89 4.53 -0.35
C ARG A 46 35.30 5.87 0.25
N MET A 47 36.37 5.85 1.03
CA MET A 47 37.03 7.05 1.52
C MET A 47 38.00 7.56 0.45
N ASN A 48 37.88 8.82 0.04
CA ASN A 48 38.84 9.51 -0.81
C ASN A 48 39.43 10.69 0.00
N GLY A 49 40.57 10.44 0.65
CA GLY A 49 41.09 11.35 1.64
C GLY A 49 40.18 11.44 2.87
N THR A 50 39.65 12.64 3.13
CA THR A 50 38.68 12.90 4.23
C THR A 50 37.23 12.79 3.79
N ASN A 51 36.97 12.69 2.49
CA ASN A 51 35.62 12.74 1.93
C ASN A 51 35.10 11.36 1.58
N LEU A 52 33.81 11.13 1.78
CA LEU A 52 33.10 9.95 1.33
C LEU A 52 32.72 10.07 -0.15
N THR A 53 32.80 8.97 -0.88
CA THR A 53 32.34 8.89 -2.27
C THR A 53 31.69 7.53 -2.52
N ILE A 54 30.77 7.46 -3.49
CA ILE A 54 30.23 6.18 -3.95
C ILE A 54 31.16 5.60 -5.00
N GLU A 55 31.70 4.43 -4.75
CA GLU A 55 32.58 3.71 -5.67
C GLU A 55 31.79 2.97 -6.74
N SER A 56 30.77 2.21 -6.31
CA SER A 56 29.95 1.40 -7.20
C SER A 56 28.47 1.65 -6.93
N PRO A 57 27.80 2.50 -7.72
CA PRO A 57 26.34 2.66 -7.62
C PRO A 57 25.66 1.41 -8.19
N SER A 58 24.48 1.08 -7.65
CA SER A 58 23.66 0.02 -8.24
C SER A 58 22.88 0.51 -9.47
N SER A 59 22.21 -0.43 -10.15
CA SER A 59 21.38 -0.07 -11.31
C SER A 59 20.25 0.89 -10.90
N GLN A 60 20.02 1.94 -11.67
CA GLN A 60 18.96 2.91 -11.43
C GLN A 60 17.57 2.26 -11.43
N SER A 61 17.41 1.13 -12.12
CA SER A 61 16.17 0.36 -12.18
C SER A 61 15.62 -0.03 -10.82
N LEU A 62 16.50 -0.31 -9.83
CA LEU A 62 16.06 -0.67 -8.47
C LEU A 62 15.36 0.49 -7.77
N CYS A 63 15.94 1.68 -7.81
CA CYS A 63 15.32 2.87 -7.21
C CYS A 63 14.04 3.28 -7.95
N TYR A 64 14.04 3.20 -9.29
CA TYR A 64 12.83 3.44 -10.08
C TYR A 64 11.73 2.43 -9.77
N PHE A 65 12.06 1.15 -9.61
CA PHE A 65 11.10 0.12 -9.22
C PHE A 65 10.45 0.44 -7.88
N VAL A 66 11.25 0.73 -6.85
CA VAL A 66 10.75 1.08 -5.51
C VAL A 66 9.85 2.31 -5.55
N SER A 67 10.29 3.36 -6.25
CA SER A 67 9.53 4.60 -6.40
C SER A 67 8.23 4.37 -7.19
N ALA A 68 8.28 3.64 -8.31
CA ALA A 68 7.12 3.36 -9.15
C ALA A 68 6.04 2.57 -8.40
N ILE A 69 6.42 1.50 -7.68
CA ILE A 69 5.46 0.73 -6.87
C ILE A 69 4.82 1.61 -5.81
N SER A 70 5.60 2.43 -5.10
CA SER A 70 5.09 3.32 -4.05
C SER A 70 4.12 4.37 -4.62
N VAL A 71 4.41 4.93 -5.80
CA VAL A 71 3.52 5.87 -6.51
C VAL A 71 2.25 5.16 -6.99
N CYS A 72 2.35 3.97 -7.58
CA CYS A 72 1.18 3.19 -8.02
C CYS A 72 0.22 2.90 -6.87
N VAL A 73 0.74 2.49 -5.72
CA VAL A 73 -0.06 2.25 -4.51
C VAL A 73 -0.73 3.55 -4.05
N ALA A 74 0.02 4.67 -4.00
CA ALA A 74 -0.53 5.97 -3.60
C ALA A 74 -1.65 6.43 -4.52
N VAL A 75 -1.45 6.39 -5.84
CA VAL A 75 -2.47 6.79 -6.84
C VAL A 75 -3.71 5.91 -6.74
N TYR A 76 -3.54 4.59 -6.58
CA TYR A 76 -4.67 3.67 -6.42
C TYR A 76 -5.46 3.97 -5.15
N CYS A 77 -4.78 4.12 -4.00
CA CYS A 77 -5.44 4.45 -2.74
C CYS A 77 -6.15 5.80 -2.77
N PHE A 78 -5.55 6.80 -3.40
CA PHE A 78 -6.17 8.10 -3.61
C PHE A 78 -7.45 8.00 -4.45
N SER A 79 -7.38 7.29 -5.57
CA SER A 79 -8.54 7.08 -6.45
C SER A 79 -9.69 6.35 -5.74
N LEU A 80 -9.38 5.33 -4.93
CA LEU A 80 -10.38 4.64 -4.12
C LEU A 80 -10.97 5.54 -3.04
N THR A 81 -10.16 6.33 -2.37
CA THR A 81 -10.62 7.29 -1.36
C THR A 81 -11.61 8.28 -1.97
N LEU A 82 -11.28 8.87 -3.13
CA LEU A 82 -12.17 9.78 -3.84
C LEU A 82 -13.47 9.08 -4.28
N TYR A 83 -13.36 7.87 -4.82
CA TYR A 83 -14.53 7.08 -5.23
C TYR A 83 -15.49 6.83 -4.08
N TRP A 84 -14.98 6.42 -2.91
CA TRP A 84 -15.80 6.16 -1.73
C TRP A 84 -16.40 7.42 -1.12
N VAL A 85 -15.66 8.53 -1.09
CA VAL A 85 -16.19 9.83 -0.66
C VAL A 85 -17.32 10.27 -1.60
N TYR A 86 -17.13 10.15 -2.92
CA TYR A 86 -18.13 10.51 -3.90
C TYR A 86 -19.41 9.68 -3.75
N THR A 87 -19.29 8.34 -3.68
CA THR A 87 -20.45 7.44 -3.52
C THR A 87 -21.17 7.67 -2.20
N SER A 88 -20.46 7.97 -1.11
CA SER A 88 -21.09 8.30 0.17
C SER A 88 -21.86 9.62 0.16
N CYS A 89 -21.51 10.55 -0.74
CA CYS A 89 -22.23 11.82 -0.88
C CYS A 89 -23.44 11.73 -1.82
N VAL A 90 -23.41 10.83 -2.81
CA VAL A 90 -24.44 10.74 -3.86
C VAL A 90 -25.42 9.59 -3.61
N ASP A 91 -24.94 8.42 -3.24
CA ASP A 91 -25.74 7.21 -3.02
C ASP A 91 -25.65 6.76 -1.55
N GLN A 92 -26.77 6.88 -0.80
CA GLN A 92 -26.82 6.38 0.57
C GLN A 92 -26.78 4.83 0.68
N GLU A 93 -26.92 4.10 -0.42
CA GLU A 93 -26.92 2.62 -0.47
C GLU A 93 -25.93 2.06 -1.50
N ALA A 94 -24.67 2.40 -1.43
CA ALA A 94 -23.67 1.74 -2.27
C ALA A 94 -23.44 0.29 -1.82
N GLN A 95 -24.26 -0.65 -2.31
CA GLN A 95 -24.03 -2.08 -2.12
C GLN A 95 -22.82 -2.53 -2.93
N ARG A 96 -21.78 -2.97 -2.23
CA ARG A 96 -20.61 -3.61 -2.85
C ARG A 96 -21.01 -4.95 -3.46
N GLY A 97 -21.13 -5.00 -4.79
CA GLY A 97 -21.35 -6.25 -5.50
C GLY A 97 -20.25 -7.29 -5.22
N ARG A 98 -20.60 -8.58 -5.21
CA ARG A 98 -19.66 -9.70 -4.99
C ARG A 98 -18.46 -9.66 -5.96
N LEU A 99 -18.66 -9.22 -7.19
CA LEU A 99 -17.60 -9.07 -8.20
C LEU A 99 -16.57 -8.02 -7.77
N TRP A 100 -17.02 -6.87 -7.27
CA TRP A 100 -16.14 -5.81 -6.79
C TRP A 100 -15.23 -6.29 -5.64
N MET A 101 -15.77 -7.03 -4.69
CA MET A 101 -14.99 -7.59 -3.59
C MET A 101 -13.92 -8.58 -4.06
N ASN A 102 -14.23 -9.41 -5.08
CA ASN A 102 -13.25 -10.34 -5.65
C ASN A 102 -12.11 -9.60 -6.36
N VAL A 103 -12.44 -8.59 -7.18
CA VAL A 103 -11.44 -7.75 -7.86
C VAL A 103 -10.54 -7.04 -6.84
N THR A 104 -11.13 -6.48 -5.80
CA THR A 104 -10.37 -5.82 -4.72
C THR A 104 -9.41 -6.79 -4.04
N LEU A 105 -9.83 -8.03 -3.73
CA LEU A 105 -8.94 -9.03 -3.13
C LEU A 105 -7.75 -9.40 -4.02
N VAL A 106 -7.98 -9.53 -5.33
CA VAL A 106 -6.88 -9.81 -6.28
C VAL A 106 -5.89 -8.66 -6.30
N ILE A 107 -6.37 -7.41 -6.39
CA ILE A 107 -5.52 -6.21 -6.38
C ILE A 107 -4.74 -6.10 -5.06
N CYS A 108 -5.40 -6.36 -3.92
CA CYS A 108 -4.74 -6.39 -2.61
C CYS A 108 -3.60 -7.43 -2.58
N GLY A 109 -3.82 -8.62 -3.12
CA GLY A 109 -2.79 -9.66 -3.21
C GLY A 109 -1.59 -9.23 -4.05
N VAL A 110 -1.84 -8.57 -5.18
CA VAL A 110 -0.79 -8.02 -6.06
C VAL A 110 0.02 -6.95 -5.33
N PHE A 111 -0.64 -5.99 -4.67
CA PHE A 111 0.06 -4.94 -3.91
C PHE A 111 0.83 -5.49 -2.72
N LEU A 112 0.28 -6.44 -1.98
CA LEU A 112 1.00 -7.10 -0.88
C LEU A 112 2.29 -7.76 -1.37
N PHE A 113 2.24 -8.46 -2.50
CA PHE A 113 3.43 -9.07 -3.10
C PHE A 113 4.48 -8.03 -3.46
N PHE A 114 4.09 -6.97 -4.18
CA PHE A 114 5.04 -5.93 -4.60
C PHE A 114 5.58 -5.10 -3.42
N LEU A 115 4.77 -4.81 -2.41
CA LEU A 115 5.22 -4.12 -1.19
C LEU A 115 6.20 -4.98 -0.39
N LEU A 116 5.97 -6.29 -0.30
CA LEU A 116 6.91 -7.21 0.33
C LEU A 116 8.26 -7.20 -0.39
N VAL A 117 8.25 -7.34 -1.72
CA VAL A 117 9.49 -7.28 -2.53
C VAL A 117 10.19 -5.94 -2.35
N THR A 118 9.45 -4.83 -2.41
CA THR A 118 9.99 -3.48 -2.24
C THR A 118 10.60 -3.28 -0.86
N GLY A 119 9.93 -3.74 0.19
CA GLY A 119 10.44 -3.70 1.58
C GLY A 119 11.74 -4.51 1.74
N CYS A 120 11.81 -5.70 1.16
CA CYS A 120 13.02 -6.52 1.15
C CYS A 120 14.16 -5.84 0.40
N VAL A 121 13.89 -5.28 -0.78
CA VAL A 121 14.89 -4.56 -1.60
C VAL A 121 15.46 -3.36 -0.83
N LEU A 122 14.60 -2.55 -0.19
CA LEU A 122 15.04 -1.40 0.61
C LEU A 122 15.88 -1.84 1.81
N ARG A 123 15.42 -2.84 2.56
CA ARG A 123 16.12 -3.32 3.76
C ARG A 123 17.49 -3.91 3.42
N ILE A 124 17.54 -4.81 2.45
CA ILE A 124 18.81 -5.46 2.08
C ILE A 124 19.73 -4.45 1.41
N GLY A 125 19.21 -3.58 0.51
CA GLY A 125 19.98 -2.56 -0.18
C GLY A 125 20.62 -1.55 0.77
N ARG A 126 19.85 -1.06 1.76
CA ARG A 126 20.35 -0.18 2.79
C ARG A 126 21.40 -0.87 3.68
N ASN A 127 21.14 -2.12 4.10
CA ASN A 127 22.08 -2.85 4.95
C ASN A 127 23.42 -3.08 4.22
N ARG A 128 23.41 -3.42 2.94
CA ARG A 128 24.63 -3.56 2.13
C ARG A 128 25.43 -2.27 2.03
N LEU A 129 24.75 -1.16 1.78
CA LEU A 129 25.37 0.15 1.77
C LEU A 129 25.98 0.47 3.17
N CYS A 130 25.24 0.24 4.23
CA CYS A 130 25.70 0.49 5.60
C CYS A 130 26.87 -0.41 6.00
N GLU A 131 26.89 -1.69 5.62
CA GLU A 131 28.04 -2.59 5.82
C GLU A 131 29.29 -2.03 5.14
N SER A 132 29.16 -1.54 3.91
CA SER A 132 30.28 -0.90 3.19
C SER A 132 30.77 0.37 3.89
N ILE A 133 29.87 1.21 4.40
CA ILE A 133 30.22 2.45 5.10
C ILE A 133 30.91 2.17 6.45
N VAL A 134 30.39 1.23 7.24
CA VAL A 134 30.93 0.89 8.56
C VAL A 134 32.30 0.15 8.44
N SER A 135 32.57 -0.50 7.29
CA SER A 135 33.89 -1.08 7.04
C SER A 135 34.99 -0.04 6.83
N LEU A 136 34.63 1.24 6.65
CA LEU A 136 35.57 2.34 6.50
C LEU A 136 36.13 2.78 7.84
N GLN A 137 37.40 3.16 7.89
CA GLN A 137 38.04 3.61 9.14
C GLN A 137 37.39 4.89 9.67
N GLY A 138 37.06 4.88 10.98
CA GLY A 138 36.54 6.05 11.68
C GLY A 138 35.04 6.26 11.58
N ILE A 139 34.25 5.26 11.14
CA ILE A 139 32.77 5.26 11.10
C ILE A 139 32.27 4.01 11.81
N ASN A 140 31.63 4.17 12.97
CA ASN A 140 31.09 3.05 13.74
C ASN A 140 29.61 2.77 13.43
N ARG A 141 28.87 3.79 12.99
CA ARG A 141 27.45 3.69 12.63
C ARG A 141 27.18 4.33 11.28
N CYS A 142 26.30 3.71 10.52
CA CYS A 142 25.91 4.22 9.21
C CYS A 142 25.33 5.65 9.26
N GLU A 143 24.66 6.00 10.36
CA GLU A 143 24.10 7.34 10.59
C GLU A 143 25.19 8.43 10.65
N GLU A 144 26.36 8.13 11.22
CA GLU A 144 27.49 9.07 11.35
C GLU A 144 28.04 9.51 9.99
N ALA A 145 27.79 8.74 8.96
CA ALA A 145 28.18 9.09 7.59
C ALA A 145 27.40 10.28 7.01
N GLN A 146 26.26 10.63 7.60
CA GLN A 146 25.52 11.84 7.21
C GLN A 146 26.23 13.12 7.62
N ASP A 147 27.00 13.08 8.71
CA ASP A 147 27.75 14.21 9.26
C ASP A 147 29.16 14.35 8.62
N LYS A 148 29.57 13.38 7.81
CA LYS A 148 30.85 13.41 7.12
C LYS A 148 30.76 14.17 5.80
N PRO A 149 31.86 14.82 5.37
CA PRO A 149 31.90 15.47 4.06
C PRO A 149 31.84 14.45 2.94
N TRP A 150 30.96 14.70 1.96
CA TRP A 150 30.84 13.92 0.75
C TRP A 150 31.55 14.62 -0.40
N SER A 151 32.18 13.86 -1.27
CA SER A 151 32.82 14.42 -2.48
C SER A 151 31.77 14.94 -3.47
N ALA A 152 31.96 16.15 -4.00
CA ALA A 152 31.07 16.67 -5.04
C ALA A 152 31.01 15.70 -6.23
N PRO A 153 29.83 15.48 -6.83
CA PRO A 153 28.58 16.20 -6.67
C PRO A 153 27.62 15.61 -5.62
N TYR A 154 28.06 14.72 -4.73
CA TYR A 154 27.19 14.00 -3.80
C TYR A 154 26.91 14.82 -2.54
N VAL A 155 25.65 14.77 -2.09
CA VAL A 155 25.17 15.43 -0.87
C VAL A 155 24.50 14.36 0.00
N GLY A 156 25.26 13.77 0.92
CA GLY A 156 24.77 12.65 1.73
C GLY A 156 24.29 13.04 3.12
N THR A 157 23.77 14.26 3.33
CA THR A 157 23.40 14.77 4.66
C THR A 157 22.17 14.09 5.27
N ARG A 158 21.31 13.47 4.48
CA ARG A 158 20.05 12.84 4.92
C ARG A 158 19.80 11.45 4.33
N PHE A 159 20.77 10.86 3.63
CA PHE A 159 20.55 9.61 2.92
C PHE A 159 20.05 8.48 3.81
N PHE A 160 20.64 8.32 5.01
CA PHE A 160 20.25 7.27 5.93
C PHE A 160 18.83 7.49 6.46
N SER A 161 18.52 8.71 6.90
CA SER A 161 17.19 9.07 7.40
C SER A 161 16.12 8.88 6.32
N ASN A 162 16.40 9.27 5.09
CA ASN A 162 15.50 9.10 3.95
C ASN A 162 15.28 7.62 3.62
N LEU A 163 16.34 6.82 3.52
CA LEU A 163 16.23 5.39 3.23
C LEU A 163 15.53 4.62 4.36
N HIS A 164 15.81 4.97 5.61
CA HIS A 164 15.14 4.39 6.77
C HIS A 164 13.66 4.76 6.81
N GLY A 165 13.34 6.02 6.52
CA GLY A 165 11.96 6.50 6.39
C GLY A 165 11.19 5.80 5.27
N ALA A 166 11.82 5.61 4.11
CA ALA A 166 11.24 4.87 2.99
C ALA A 166 10.96 3.40 3.37
N GLU A 167 11.92 2.71 3.98
CA GLU A 167 11.76 1.33 4.44
C GLU A 167 10.61 1.21 5.44
N THR A 168 10.61 2.05 6.47
CA THR A 168 9.56 2.05 7.50
C THR A 168 8.18 2.30 6.89
N SER A 169 8.07 3.28 5.99
CA SER A 169 6.80 3.61 5.32
C SER A 169 6.29 2.46 4.46
N VAL A 170 7.16 1.72 3.76
CA VAL A 170 6.76 0.54 2.97
C VAL A 170 6.25 -0.58 3.88
N TRP A 171 6.91 -0.84 5.02
CA TRP A 171 6.45 -1.87 5.97
C TRP A 171 5.12 -1.50 6.63
N VAL A 172 4.95 -0.23 7.04
CA VAL A 172 3.66 0.25 7.57
C VAL A 172 2.56 0.14 6.53
N ASN A 173 2.85 0.48 5.27
CA ASN A 173 1.93 0.34 4.15
C ASN A 173 1.54 -1.13 3.93
N PHE A 174 2.50 -2.06 3.98
CA PHE A 174 2.24 -3.50 3.92
C PHE A 174 1.28 -3.96 5.02
N PHE A 175 1.47 -3.50 6.26
CA PHE A 175 0.55 -3.78 7.37
C PHE A 175 -0.86 -3.23 7.13
N PHE A 176 -0.99 -2.02 6.61
CA PHE A 176 -2.30 -1.45 6.28
C PHE A 176 -3.02 -2.29 5.21
N TRP A 177 -2.28 -2.80 4.21
CA TRP A 177 -2.87 -3.69 3.20
C TRP A 177 -3.33 -5.02 3.78
N LEU A 178 -2.62 -5.59 4.76
CA LEU A 178 -3.09 -6.78 5.48
C LEU A 178 -4.39 -6.51 6.23
N LEU A 179 -4.52 -5.35 6.87
CA LEU A 179 -5.76 -4.95 7.54
C LEU A 179 -6.90 -4.75 6.53
N ILE A 180 -6.63 -4.13 5.38
CA ILE A 180 -7.63 -3.97 4.30
C ILE A 180 -8.13 -5.33 3.81
N VAL A 181 -7.24 -6.27 3.53
CA VAL A 181 -7.61 -7.65 3.15
C VAL A 181 -8.50 -8.29 4.21
N THR A 182 -8.13 -8.15 5.48
CA THR A 182 -8.89 -8.71 6.60
C THR A 182 -10.30 -8.12 6.66
N THR A 183 -10.44 -6.79 6.53
CA THR A 183 -11.76 -6.12 6.53
C THR A 183 -12.61 -6.55 5.35
N VAL A 184 -12.05 -6.64 4.14
CA VAL A 184 -12.77 -7.10 2.93
C VAL A 184 -13.22 -8.56 3.06
N VAL A 185 -12.38 -9.44 3.61
CA VAL A 185 -12.73 -10.85 3.85
C VAL A 185 -13.87 -10.97 4.89
N ILE A 186 -13.84 -10.19 5.96
CA ILE A 186 -14.91 -10.16 6.97
C ILE A 186 -16.22 -9.68 6.36
N GLN A 187 -16.19 -8.61 5.56
CA GLN A 187 -17.38 -8.08 4.87
C GLN A 187 -17.96 -9.14 3.91
N ARG A 188 -17.10 -9.85 3.17
CA ARG A 188 -17.52 -10.93 2.25
C ARG A 188 -18.21 -12.08 2.99
N ARG A 189 -17.66 -12.53 4.12
CA ARG A 189 -18.27 -13.61 4.93
C ARG A 189 -19.64 -13.21 5.47
N ARG A 190 -19.75 -11.99 6.03
CA ARG A 190 -21.04 -11.48 6.52
C ARG A 190 -22.10 -11.36 5.44
N GLY A 191 -21.73 -10.89 4.24
CA GLY A 191 -22.64 -10.83 3.09
C GLY A 191 -23.11 -12.22 2.64
N SER A 192 -22.26 -13.23 2.68
CA SER A 192 -22.60 -14.63 2.35
C SER A 192 -23.55 -15.24 3.38
N GLU A 193 -23.36 -14.99 4.67
CA GLU A 193 -24.24 -15.47 5.74
C GLU A 193 -25.65 -14.87 5.65
N PHE A 194 -25.75 -13.59 5.28
CA PHE A 194 -27.03 -12.93 5.10
C PHE A 194 -27.81 -13.50 3.91
N THR A 195 -27.15 -13.82 2.79
CA THR A 195 -27.77 -14.45 1.62
C THR A 195 -28.21 -15.88 1.91
N ALA A 196 -27.40 -16.66 2.64
CA ALA A 196 -27.75 -18.03 3.02
C ALA A 196 -28.92 -18.10 4.02
N ARG A 197 -29.09 -17.07 4.86
CA ARG A 197 -30.19 -17.00 5.84
C ARG A 197 -31.49 -16.50 5.21
N GLY A 198 -31.46 -15.83 4.06
CA GLY A 198 -32.63 -15.40 3.30
C GLY A 198 -33.21 -16.47 2.39
N GLU A 199 -32.49 -17.57 2.15
CA GLU A 199 -32.96 -18.78 1.45
C GLU A 199 -33.35 -19.87 2.46
N ASP A 200 -34.29 -19.53 3.36
CA ASP A 200 -34.96 -20.58 4.17
C ASP A 200 -36.01 -21.24 3.29
N PRO A 201 -35.88 -22.54 2.93
CA PRO A 201 -36.82 -23.23 2.03
C PRO A 201 -38.18 -23.52 2.66
N SER A 202 -38.47 -22.97 3.83
CA SER A 202 -39.74 -23.18 4.56
C SER A 202 -40.82 -22.14 4.29
N ALA A 203 -40.56 -21.14 3.44
CA ALA A 203 -41.65 -20.32 2.88
C ALA A 203 -42.21 -20.98 1.61
N SER A 204 -42.86 -22.13 1.80
CA SER A 204 -43.79 -22.67 0.80
C SER A 204 -44.84 -21.62 0.48
N PRO A 205 -45.01 -21.20 -0.79
CA PRO A 205 -46.16 -20.36 -1.13
C PRO A 205 -47.40 -21.17 -0.83
N SER A 206 -48.22 -20.68 0.07
CA SER A 206 -49.59 -21.19 0.28
C SER A 206 -50.33 -21.03 -1.01
N GLU A 207 -50.38 -22.12 -1.80
CA GLU A 207 -51.34 -22.31 -2.91
C GLU A 207 -52.73 -22.37 -2.29
N THR A 208 -53.39 -21.24 -2.11
CA THR A 208 -54.85 -21.22 -1.94
C THR A 208 -55.37 -19.82 -2.31
N GLU A 209 -55.25 -19.45 -3.54
CA GLU A 209 -56.21 -18.50 -4.12
C GLU A 209 -56.83 -19.18 -5.39
N PRO A 210 -58.17 -19.38 -5.41
CA PRO A 210 -58.86 -19.96 -6.54
C PRO A 210 -58.88 -18.95 -7.70
N PHE A 211 -58.34 -19.36 -8.83
CA PHE A 211 -58.12 -18.57 -10.04
C PHE A 211 -59.37 -18.33 -10.88
N PHE A 212 -60.62 -18.48 -10.34
CA PHE A 212 -61.85 -18.22 -11.06
C PHE A 212 -62.78 -17.29 -10.34
N PRO A 213 -63.09 -16.09 -10.87
CA PRO A 213 -64.22 -15.31 -10.41
C PRO A 213 -65.52 -15.96 -10.84
N SER A 214 -66.35 -16.41 -9.88
CA SER A 214 -67.69 -16.94 -10.13
C SER A 214 -68.57 -15.83 -10.74
N ARG A 215 -68.95 -16.05 -12.00
CA ARG A 215 -69.87 -15.20 -12.74
C ARG A 215 -71.28 -15.45 -12.24
N THR A 216 -71.82 -14.61 -11.38
CA THR A 216 -73.23 -14.57 -11.04
C THR A 216 -74.03 -13.99 -12.22
N ARG A 217 -74.98 -14.79 -12.74
CA ARG A 217 -76.00 -14.41 -13.74
C ARG A 217 -77.12 -13.67 -13.01
N PRO A 218 -77.66 -12.56 -13.53
CA PRO A 218 -78.90 -11.98 -13.03
C PRO A 218 -80.11 -12.66 -13.72
N GLN A 219 -81.14 -12.95 -12.92
CA GLN A 219 -82.52 -13.10 -13.40
C GLN A 219 -83.22 -11.75 -13.32
#